data_015f03b07592492a9aee9ed903ef832d
#
_entry.id   015f03b07592492a9aee9ed903ef832d
#
_cell.length_a   1.000
_cell.length_b   1.000
_cell.length_c   1.000
_cell.angle_alpha   90.00
_cell.angle_beta   90.00
_cell.angle_gamma   90.00
#
_symmetry.space_group_name_H-M   'P 1'
#
loop_
_entity.id
_entity.type
_entity.pdbx_description
1 polymer ?
#
loop_
_entity_poly.entity_id
_entity_poly.type
_entity_poly.pdbx_seq_one_letter_code
_entity_poly.pdbx_strand_id
1 'polypeptide(L)'
;MKALLSFDTEEFDVPREPGVKFSLTDGMKVSIYGTNRILDCLKANGVKATFFCTGNFAENAPDTMQRIMAEGHEVACHGVDHWEPKPTDFEESKRIVEKVTGITVNGYRQPRMFKVSDSEIKRVGYKYNSSLNPAFIPGKYMHLTAPRT
;
A
#
# COMPACT_ATOMS: atom_id res chain seq x y z
N MET A 1 -21.75 -4.91 13.34
CA MET A 1 -21.10 -4.44 12.10
C MET A 1 -19.61 -4.38 12.37
N LYS A 2 -18.77 -4.88 11.45
CA LYS A 2 -17.30 -4.78 11.55
C LYS A 2 -16.82 -3.81 10.48
N ALA A 3 -15.89 -2.92 10.83
CA ALA A 3 -15.17 -2.06 9.89
C ALA A 3 -13.73 -2.53 9.77
N LEU A 4 -13.19 -2.59 8.56
CA LEU A 4 -11.78 -2.87 8.28
C LEU A 4 -11.11 -1.56 7.89
N LEU A 5 -10.05 -1.20 8.58
CA LEU A 5 -9.22 -0.04 8.24
C LEU A 5 -8.01 -0.48 7.44
N SER A 6 -7.72 0.25 6.37
CA SER A 6 -6.49 0.07 5.62
C SER A 6 -5.91 1.41 5.18
N PHE A 7 -4.60 1.44 5.04
CA PHE A 7 -3.84 2.61 4.62
C PHE A 7 -2.91 2.21 3.49
N ASP A 8 -2.89 3.00 2.42
CA ASP A 8 -1.86 2.92 1.41
C ASP A 8 -0.65 3.70 1.92
N THR A 9 0.48 3.02 2.00
CA THR A 9 1.71 3.51 2.64
C THR A 9 2.81 3.51 1.61
N GLU A 10 3.08 4.68 1.10
CA GLU A 10 3.90 4.90 -0.07
C GLU A 10 4.78 6.14 0.10
N GLU A 11 5.73 6.34 -0.76
CA GLU A 11 6.45 7.59 -0.90
C GLU A 11 5.46 8.70 -1.30
N PHE A 12 5.45 9.81 -0.57
CA PHE A 12 4.58 10.94 -0.89
C PHE A 12 4.98 11.56 -2.22
N ASP A 13 4.15 11.38 -3.25
CA ASP A 13 4.46 11.71 -4.64
C ASP A 13 3.61 12.85 -5.24
N VAL A 14 2.60 13.33 -4.51
CA VAL A 14 1.69 14.37 -4.98
C VAL A 14 2.40 15.62 -5.54
N PRO A 15 3.54 16.10 -4.98
CA PRO A 15 4.25 17.22 -5.56
C PRO A 15 5.06 16.92 -6.83
N ARG A 16 5.09 15.68 -7.32
CA ARG A 16 5.75 15.34 -8.60
C ARG A 16 4.98 15.84 -9.82
N GLU A 17 3.94 16.66 -9.62
CA GLU A 17 3.27 17.37 -10.69
C GLU A 17 4.26 18.29 -11.45
N PRO A 18 4.04 18.53 -12.78
CA PRO A 18 4.95 19.31 -13.58
C PRO A 18 5.31 20.66 -12.95
N GLY A 19 6.60 20.91 -12.77
CA GLY A 19 7.14 22.16 -12.24
C GLY A 19 7.50 22.17 -10.75
N VAL A 20 7.17 21.11 -9.99
CA VAL A 20 7.56 20.99 -8.58
C VAL A 20 8.83 20.15 -8.46
N LYS A 21 9.90 20.74 -7.91
CA LYS A 21 11.11 20.00 -7.53
C LYS A 21 10.89 19.33 -6.18
N PHE A 22 10.59 18.04 -6.20
CA PHE A 22 10.37 17.25 -5.00
C PHE A 22 11.21 15.97 -5.06
N SER A 23 11.99 15.71 -4.02
CA SER A 23 12.87 14.54 -3.97
C SER A 23 12.18 13.34 -3.33
N LEU A 24 12.57 12.12 -3.73
CA LEU A 24 12.14 10.90 -3.05
C LEU A 24 12.42 10.97 -1.53
N THR A 25 13.57 11.51 -1.16
CA THR A 25 13.94 11.67 0.25
C THR A 25 12.96 12.54 1.03
N ASP A 26 12.47 13.62 0.44
CA ASP A 26 11.50 14.49 1.11
C ASP A 26 10.11 13.83 1.14
N GLY A 27 9.72 13.13 0.08
CA GLY A 27 8.52 12.30 0.07
C GLY A 27 8.54 11.25 1.17
N MET A 28 9.65 10.56 1.33
CA MET A 28 9.82 9.57 2.39
C MET A 28 9.71 10.17 3.80
N LYS A 29 10.30 11.35 4.05
CA LYS A 29 10.16 12.02 5.36
C LYS A 29 8.69 12.30 5.69
N VAL A 30 7.93 12.82 4.73
CA VAL A 30 6.49 13.08 4.91
C VAL A 30 5.73 11.79 5.21
N SER A 31 5.97 10.74 4.43
CA SER A 31 5.29 9.45 4.59
C SER A 31 5.63 8.76 5.89
N ILE A 32 6.91 8.74 6.29
CA ILE A 32 7.35 8.18 7.57
C ILE A 32 6.68 8.92 8.72
N TYR A 33 6.69 10.25 8.69
CA TYR A 33 6.03 11.05 9.73
C TYR A 33 4.53 10.76 9.80
N GLY A 34 3.84 10.81 8.67
CA GLY A 34 2.40 10.55 8.59
C GLY A 34 2.02 9.15 9.07
N THR A 35 2.75 8.13 8.62
CA THR A 35 2.52 6.73 9.04
C THR A 35 2.71 6.57 10.55
N ASN A 36 3.74 7.15 11.13
CA ASN A 36 3.96 7.09 12.56
C ASN A 36 2.85 7.80 13.36
N ARG A 37 2.31 8.92 12.87
CA ARG A 37 1.14 9.59 13.48
C ARG A 37 -0.12 8.75 13.41
N ILE A 38 -0.34 8.02 12.30
CA ILE A 38 -1.45 7.06 12.19
C ILE A 38 -1.27 5.92 13.21
N LEU A 39 -0.08 5.36 13.34
CA LEU A 39 0.23 4.32 14.33
C LEU A 39 -0.03 4.79 15.76
N ASP A 40 0.37 6.03 16.12
CA ASP A 40 0.06 6.61 17.43
C ASP A 40 -1.46 6.65 17.70
N CYS A 41 -2.23 7.08 16.68
CA CYS A 41 -3.69 7.15 16.78
C CYS A 41 -4.32 5.75 16.93
N LEU A 42 -3.90 4.79 16.11
CA LEU A 42 -4.39 3.41 16.16
C LEU A 42 -4.10 2.76 17.52
N LYS A 43 -2.88 2.97 18.04
CA LYS A 43 -2.45 2.48 19.36
C LYS A 43 -3.31 3.08 20.47
N ALA A 44 -3.51 4.39 20.46
CA ALA A 44 -4.32 5.08 21.46
C ALA A 44 -5.77 4.60 21.50
N ASN A 45 -6.30 4.11 20.38
CA ASN A 45 -7.67 3.61 20.26
C ASN A 45 -7.78 2.08 20.29
N GLY A 46 -6.70 1.34 20.45
CA GLY A 46 -6.70 -0.12 20.48
C GLY A 46 -7.15 -0.76 19.14
N VAL A 47 -6.96 -0.06 18.02
CA VAL A 47 -7.44 -0.48 16.70
C VAL A 47 -6.30 -1.07 15.88
N LYS A 48 -6.58 -2.15 15.14
CA LYS A 48 -5.66 -2.73 14.16
C LYS A 48 -6.11 -2.41 12.74
N ALA A 49 -5.12 -2.35 11.84
CA ALA A 49 -5.33 -2.01 10.44
C ALA A 49 -4.41 -2.82 9.53
N THR A 50 -4.67 -2.77 8.22
CA THR A 50 -3.78 -3.28 7.17
C THR A 50 -3.04 -2.10 6.54
N PHE A 51 -1.72 -2.19 6.44
CA PHE A 51 -0.87 -1.23 5.73
C PHE A 51 -0.40 -1.84 4.41
N PHE A 52 -0.88 -1.30 3.30
CA PHE A 52 -0.44 -1.66 1.95
C PHE A 52 0.79 -0.83 1.62
N CYS A 53 1.98 -1.44 1.72
CA CYS A 53 3.25 -0.74 1.61
C CYS A 53 3.88 -0.93 0.24
N THR A 54 4.41 0.14 -0.36
CA THR A 54 5.26 0.04 -1.55
C THR A 54 6.61 -0.59 -1.20
N GLY A 55 7.28 -1.20 -2.18
CA GLY A 55 8.64 -1.69 -2.02
C GLY A 55 9.60 -0.56 -1.65
N ASN A 56 9.47 0.60 -2.30
CA ASN A 56 10.26 1.80 -2.00
C ASN A 56 10.08 2.24 -0.55
N PHE A 57 8.84 2.29 -0.04
CA PHE A 57 8.61 2.64 1.36
C PHE A 57 9.26 1.62 2.29
N ALA A 58 9.09 0.32 2.02
CA ALA A 58 9.65 -0.72 2.87
C ALA A 58 11.19 -0.63 2.98
N GLU A 59 11.88 -0.45 1.87
CA GLU A 59 13.35 -0.35 1.86
C GLU A 59 13.88 0.94 2.53
N ASN A 60 13.16 2.06 2.41
CA ASN A 60 13.60 3.35 2.92
C ASN A 60 13.08 3.69 4.33
N ALA A 61 12.16 2.88 4.88
CA ALA A 61 11.58 3.10 6.21
C ALA A 61 11.53 1.80 7.05
N PRO A 62 12.64 1.04 7.18
CA PRO A 62 12.63 -0.26 7.85
C PRO A 62 12.15 -0.18 9.31
N ASP A 63 12.51 0.88 10.04
CA ASP A 63 12.07 1.08 11.43
C ASP A 63 10.56 1.25 11.53
N THR A 64 9.95 1.96 10.56
CA THR A 64 8.50 2.13 10.51
C THR A 64 7.81 0.82 10.15
N MET A 65 8.39 0.02 9.24
CA MET A 65 7.90 -1.32 8.92
C MET A 65 7.93 -2.24 10.15
N GLN A 66 9.02 -2.22 10.91
CA GLN A 66 9.12 -2.99 12.16
C GLN A 66 8.08 -2.53 13.18
N ARG A 67 7.84 -1.21 13.30
CA ARG A 67 6.82 -0.66 14.18
C ARG A 67 5.41 -1.13 13.80
N ILE A 68 5.06 -1.10 12.51
CA ILE A 68 3.77 -1.60 12.02
C ILE A 68 3.52 -3.04 12.50
N MET A 69 4.52 -3.91 12.33
CA MET A 69 4.43 -5.31 12.74
C MET A 69 4.38 -5.47 14.27
N ALA A 70 5.27 -4.79 14.99
CA ALA A 70 5.36 -4.88 16.45
C ALA A 70 4.08 -4.42 17.15
N GLU A 71 3.37 -3.46 16.56
CA GLU A 71 2.07 -2.99 17.05
C GLU A 71 0.91 -3.90 16.59
N GLY A 72 1.18 -5.00 15.86
CA GLY A 72 0.21 -6.05 15.50
C GLY A 72 -0.71 -5.68 14.36
N HIS A 73 -0.27 -4.81 13.47
CA HIS A 73 -0.94 -4.50 12.21
C HIS A 73 -0.55 -5.49 11.11
N GLU A 74 -1.39 -5.64 10.10
CA GLU A 74 -1.06 -6.40 8.91
C GLU A 74 -0.22 -5.55 7.97
N VAL A 75 0.85 -6.16 7.41
CA VAL A 75 1.59 -5.63 6.27
C VAL A 75 1.14 -6.33 5.01
N ALA A 76 0.80 -5.56 3.99
CA ALA A 76 0.43 -6.00 2.65
C ALA A 76 1.25 -5.23 1.60
N CYS A 77 1.25 -5.68 0.34
CA CYS A 77 2.03 -5.04 -0.72
C CYS A 77 1.20 -4.04 -1.54
N HIS A 78 1.86 -2.94 -1.96
CA HIS A 78 1.29 -1.88 -2.79
C HIS A 78 2.16 -1.56 -4.02
N GLY A 79 2.64 -2.60 -4.73
CA GLY A 79 3.61 -2.40 -5.81
C GLY A 79 5.00 -2.03 -5.31
N VAL A 80 5.90 -1.69 -6.23
CA VAL A 80 7.26 -1.24 -5.91
C VAL A 80 7.30 0.27 -5.77
N ASP A 81 6.74 0.98 -6.76
CA ASP A 81 6.69 2.44 -6.85
C ASP A 81 5.24 2.88 -7.10
N HIS A 82 4.78 3.91 -6.38
CA HIS A 82 3.41 4.39 -6.56
C HIS A 82 3.28 5.31 -7.78
N TRP A 83 4.35 6.04 -8.13
CA TRP A 83 4.32 7.00 -9.24
C TRP A 83 4.35 6.32 -10.61
N GLU A 84 5.20 5.32 -10.78
CA GLU A 84 5.41 4.59 -12.04
C GLU A 84 5.16 3.09 -11.87
N PRO A 85 3.92 2.66 -11.51
CA PRO A 85 3.63 1.25 -11.28
C PRO A 85 3.76 0.44 -12.58
N LYS A 86 4.43 -0.71 -12.49
CA LYS A 86 4.66 -1.63 -13.62
C LYS A 86 3.79 -2.88 -13.48
N PRO A 87 3.45 -3.54 -14.59
CA PRO A 87 2.63 -4.76 -14.55
C PRO A 87 3.24 -5.92 -13.75
N THR A 88 4.57 -5.92 -13.56
CA THR A 88 5.30 -6.96 -12.82
C THR A 88 5.57 -6.61 -11.36
N ASP A 89 5.18 -5.43 -10.91
CA ASP A 89 5.52 -4.92 -9.56
C ASP A 89 4.93 -5.75 -8.43
N PHE A 90 3.85 -6.49 -8.66
CA PHE A 90 3.27 -7.35 -7.64
C PHE A 90 4.19 -8.49 -7.20
N GLU A 91 5.00 -9.04 -8.11
CA GLU A 91 5.99 -10.08 -7.79
C GLU A 91 7.20 -9.49 -7.07
N GLU A 92 7.74 -8.41 -7.60
CA GLU A 92 8.91 -7.73 -7.04
C GLU A 92 8.62 -7.09 -5.69
N SER A 93 7.45 -6.44 -5.52
CA SER A 93 7.05 -5.86 -4.23
C SER A 93 6.95 -6.91 -3.12
N LYS A 94 6.43 -8.11 -3.46
CA LYS A 94 6.38 -9.22 -2.50
C LYS A 94 7.79 -9.57 -2.01
N ARG A 95 8.72 -9.77 -2.96
CA ARG A 95 10.11 -10.11 -2.65
C ARG A 95 10.77 -9.05 -1.77
N ILE A 96 10.56 -7.77 -2.08
CA ILE A 96 11.14 -6.65 -1.32
C ILE A 96 10.55 -6.59 0.09
N VAL A 97 9.22 -6.55 0.20
CA VAL A 97 8.54 -6.39 1.50
C VAL A 97 8.82 -7.58 2.41
N GLU A 98 8.77 -8.81 1.89
CA GLU A 98 9.11 -10.02 2.65
C GLU A 98 10.57 -10.03 3.11
N LYS A 99 11.51 -9.56 2.27
CA LYS A 99 12.93 -9.43 2.63
C LYS A 99 13.13 -8.45 3.79
N VAL A 100 12.45 -7.30 3.75
CA VAL A 100 12.59 -6.25 4.78
C VAL A 100 11.93 -6.68 6.10
N THR A 101 10.77 -7.32 6.01
CA THR A 101 9.94 -7.64 7.18
C THR A 101 10.22 -9.00 7.78
N GLY A 102 10.73 -9.95 7.01
CA GLY A 102 10.93 -11.34 7.41
C GLY A 102 9.65 -12.17 7.56
N ILE A 103 8.49 -11.64 7.14
CA ILE A 103 7.20 -12.32 7.22
C ILE A 103 6.67 -12.66 5.84
N THR A 104 5.76 -13.64 5.74
CA THR A 104 5.02 -13.90 4.51
C THR A 104 3.89 -12.89 4.35
N VAL A 105 3.88 -12.17 3.23
CA VAL A 105 2.85 -11.19 2.89
C VAL A 105 1.70 -11.83 2.12
N ASN A 106 0.48 -11.61 2.60
CA ASN A 106 -0.72 -12.26 2.05
C ASN A 106 -1.57 -11.36 1.14
N GLY A 107 -1.52 -10.06 1.34
CA GLY A 107 -2.38 -9.09 0.66
C GLY A 107 -1.66 -8.27 -0.41
N TYR A 108 -2.40 -7.92 -1.45
CA TYR A 108 -1.94 -7.00 -2.49
C TYR A 108 -2.99 -5.95 -2.82
N ARG A 109 -2.55 -4.72 -3.05
CA ARG A 109 -3.34 -3.64 -3.64
C ARG A 109 -2.52 -2.97 -4.74
N GLN A 110 -3.10 -2.85 -5.94
CA GLN A 110 -2.43 -2.20 -7.07
C GLN A 110 -2.39 -0.68 -6.87
N PRO A 111 -1.23 -0.04 -7.02
CA PRO A 111 -1.14 1.41 -7.06
C PRO A 111 -2.10 2.02 -8.07
N ARG A 112 -2.66 3.19 -7.73
CA ARG A 112 -3.63 3.92 -8.56
C ARG A 112 -4.88 3.12 -8.95
N MET A 113 -5.16 2.02 -8.27
CA MET A 113 -6.30 1.12 -8.55
C MET A 113 -6.35 0.64 -10.01
N PHE A 114 -5.20 0.47 -10.67
CA PHE A 114 -5.16 -0.14 -11.98
C PHE A 114 -5.60 -1.61 -11.92
N LYS A 115 -6.16 -2.10 -13.02
CA LYS A 115 -6.58 -3.50 -13.09
C LYS A 115 -5.36 -4.42 -13.01
N VAL A 116 -5.46 -5.42 -12.15
CA VAL A 116 -4.54 -6.55 -12.08
C VAL A 116 -5.35 -7.84 -12.02
N SER A 117 -4.83 -8.88 -12.68
CA SER A 117 -5.51 -10.17 -12.73
C SER A 117 -5.40 -10.92 -11.41
N ASP A 118 -6.53 -11.39 -10.89
CA ASP A 118 -6.56 -12.23 -9.68
C ASP A 118 -5.77 -13.54 -9.86
N SER A 119 -5.71 -14.07 -11.10
CA SER A 119 -4.93 -15.27 -11.39
C SER A 119 -3.42 -15.03 -11.26
N GLU A 120 -2.94 -13.86 -11.68
CA GLU A 120 -1.52 -13.48 -11.52
C GLU A 120 -1.17 -13.23 -10.05
N ILE A 121 -2.03 -12.53 -9.31
CA ILE A 121 -1.87 -12.29 -7.88
C ILE A 121 -1.78 -13.64 -7.13
N LYS A 122 -2.68 -14.58 -7.42
CA LYS A 122 -2.64 -15.92 -6.84
C LYS A 122 -1.39 -16.71 -7.25
N ARG A 123 -0.95 -16.61 -8.51
CA ARG A 123 0.27 -17.30 -8.99
C ARG A 123 1.51 -16.90 -8.18
N VAL A 124 1.60 -15.64 -7.78
CA VAL A 124 2.71 -15.11 -6.95
C VAL A 124 2.55 -15.50 -5.47
N GLY A 125 1.40 -16.04 -5.08
CA GLY A 125 1.15 -16.54 -3.74
C GLY A 125 0.50 -15.55 -2.78
N TYR A 126 -0.10 -14.46 -3.28
CA TYR A 126 -0.99 -13.63 -2.47
C TYR A 126 -2.31 -14.34 -2.22
N LYS A 127 -2.89 -14.16 -1.06
CA LYS A 127 -4.17 -14.76 -0.67
C LYS A 127 -5.37 -13.89 -1.03
N TYR A 128 -5.18 -12.58 -1.13
CA TYR A 128 -6.24 -11.65 -1.51
C TYR A 128 -5.71 -10.46 -2.31
N ASN A 129 -6.62 -9.90 -3.12
CA ASN A 129 -6.42 -8.72 -3.95
C ASN A 129 -7.39 -7.62 -3.52
N SER A 130 -6.90 -6.49 -3.07
CA SER A 130 -7.69 -5.33 -2.61
C SER A 130 -7.74 -4.20 -3.66
N SER A 131 -7.44 -4.51 -4.93
CA SER A 131 -7.36 -3.50 -6.00
C SER A 131 -8.71 -3.13 -6.60
N LEU A 132 -9.78 -3.88 -6.29
CA LEU A 132 -11.10 -3.62 -6.84
C LEU A 132 -11.68 -2.34 -6.25
N ASN A 133 -11.95 -1.37 -7.09
CA ASN A 133 -12.62 -0.13 -6.71
C ASN A 133 -14.03 -0.10 -7.33
N PRO A 134 -15.11 -0.38 -6.56
CA PRO A 134 -16.47 -0.37 -7.05
C PRO A 134 -17.09 1.05 -7.11
N ALA A 135 -16.28 2.09 -6.92
CA ALA A 135 -16.80 3.46 -6.90
C ALA A 135 -17.28 3.91 -8.27
N PHE A 136 -18.38 4.64 -8.28
CA PHE A 136 -18.86 5.38 -9.43
C PHE A 136 -18.80 6.88 -9.12
N ILE A 137 -17.81 7.55 -9.71
CA ILE A 137 -17.64 9.01 -9.64
C ILE A 137 -17.52 9.49 -11.07
N PRO A 138 -18.53 10.17 -11.64
CA PRO A 138 -18.48 10.66 -13.02
C PRO A 138 -17.21 11.42 -13.32
N GLY A 139 -16.55 11.10 -14.43
CA GLY A 139 -15.28 11.70 -14.84
C GLY A 139 -14.02 11.18 -14.16
N LYS A 140 -14.15 10.38 -13.08
CA LYS A 140 -12.99 9.80 -12.36
C LYS A 140 -13.02 8.28 -12.27
N TYR A 141 -14.09 7.71 -11.74
CA TYR A 141 -14.25 6.26 -11.59
C TYR A 141 -15.60 5.82 -12.17
N MET A 142 -15.59 5.02 -13.23
CA MET A 142 -16.76 4.58 -13.98
C MET A 142 -17.00 3.06 -13.82
N HIS A 143 -16.95 2.55 -12.58
CA HIS A 143 -17.00 1.12 -12.30
C HIS A 143 -18.43 0.64 -11.98
N LEU A 144 -19.39 0.91 -12.88
CA LEU A 144 -20.81 0.54 -12.71
C LEU A 144 -21.06 -0.98 -12.57
N THR A 145 -20.19 -1.78 -13.21
CA THR A 145 -20.33 -3.25 -13.27
C THR A 145 -19.39 -3.97 -12.31
N ALA A 146 -18.61 -3.25 -11.51
CA ALA A 146 -17.74 -3.88 -10.54
C ALA A 146 -18.57 -4.55 -9.42
N PRO A 147 -18.19 -5.78 -8.99
CA PRO A 147 -18.85 -6.43 -7.86
C PRO A 147 -18.82 -5.53 -6.62
N ARG A 148 -19.94 -5.42 -5.95
CA ARG A 148 -20.08 -4.72 -4.67
C ARG A 148 -20.39 -5.79 -3.63
N THR A 149 -19.35 -6.22 -2.92
CA THR A 149 -19.47 -7.19 -1.81
C THR A 149 -19.67 -6.49 -0.49
#